data_c993a19838f5b800c87f14cf740bec20
#
_entry.id   c993a19838f5b800c87f14cf740bec20
#
_cell.length_a   1.000
_cell.length_b   1.000
_cell.length_c   1.000
_cell.angle_alpha   90.00
_cell.angle_beta   90.00
_cell.angle_gamma   90.00
#
_symmetry.space_group_name_H-M   'P 1'
#
loop_
_entity.id
_entity.type
_entity.pdbx_description
1 polymer ?
#
loop_
_entity_poly.entity_id
_entity_poly.type
_entity_poly.pdbx_seq_one_letter_code
_entity_poly.pdbx_strand_id
1 'polypeptide(L)'
;MAGVKITKEAIKVCFKAGVVPFLWGAFGVGKSSIGKQITEEVYGECREKGKDVNFIDLRLGNLEVGDLIGLPMEKQMEKVMKTIFAIPEYWPEGGEGVLFLDEFNRAQQVVLQACFSLVLDRKIHGYHLPDGWKVIAAGNPPNDDYIVNEIDAALFSRFCHLIYEPTKEDWLEYGRETKKIHQGILSFIDEKGDTHLFGADKVKIDESIQVHQNPRSYEMLSRVMDNMDWENNLNLLRVISFGLIGKTSTTTLVAHLQESDKPLKGAEILDSYEKSARAKVKKWTGSSSINMSIINATCQNVIDEIHKRLNNDKDYFASKDAKYDLKDDVVKKSKDNFSIYEEAGKKKVAIINDELNNVAAFLMDIPLEMCVTFVKRDLQKQHDGSKKKDDTINMIMPIRTIMRYFFGHEKLKNILNNAAVHQTKIK
;
A
#
# COMPACT_ATOMS: atom_id res chain seq x y z
N MET A 1 12.28 -16.47 -9.13
CA MET A 1 11.32 -15.42 -9.51
C MET A 1 11.58 -14.22 -8.61
N ALA A 2 11.63 -13.04 -9.15
CA ALA A 2 12.03 -11.85 -8.38
C ALA A 2 10.78 -11.18 -7.83
N GLY A 3 10.63 -11.13 -6.50
CA GLY A 3 9.59 -10.36 -5.83
C GLY A 3 9.71 -8.86 -6.14
N VAL A 4 8.71 -8.07 -5.77
CA VAL A 4 8.62 -6.63 -6.06
C VAL A 4 9.89 -5.87 -5.66
N LYS A 5 10.47 -6.16 -4.49
CA LYS A 5 11.69 -5.48 -3.99
C LYS A 5 12.90 -5.69 -4.91
N ILE A 6 13.17 -6.93 -5.31
CA ILE A 6 14.30 -7.25 -6.19
C ILE A 6 14.09 -6.63 -7.59
N THR A 7 12.86 -6.66 -8.11
CA THR A 7 12.54 -6.03 -9.39
C THR A 7 12.78 -4.52 -9.33
N LYS A 8 12.38 -3.84 -8.27
CA LYS A 8 12.65 -2.40 -8.08
C LYS A 8 14.15 -2.10 -8.05
N GLU A 9 14.93 -2.88 -7.31
CA GLU A 9 16.39 -2.70 -7.28
C GLU A 9 17.03 -2.95 -8.64
N ALA A 10 16.60 -3.98 -9.38
CA ALA A 10 17.07 -4.22 -10.74
C ALA A 10 16.77 -3.04 -11.67
N ILE A 11 15.58 -2.46 -11.62
CA ILE A 11 15.21 -1.26 -12.38
C ILE A 11 16.13 -0.09 -12.04
N LYS A 12 16.38 0.16 -10.75
CA LYS A 12 17.27 1.25 -10.30
C LYS A 12 18.71 1.05 -10.81
N VAL A 13 19.22 -0.18 -10.83
CA VAL A 13 20.53 -0.50 -11.40
C VAL A 13 20.54 -0.27 -12.91
N CYS A 14 19.51 -0.69 -13.62
CA CYS A 14 19.36 -0.41 -15.06
C CYS A 14 19.38 1.10 -15.34
N PHE A 15 18.67 1.90 -14.56
CA PHE A 15 18.66 3.36 -14.70
C PHE A 15 20.05 3.99 -14.53
N LYS A 16 20.83 3.50 -13.55
CA LYS A 16 22.21 3.97 -13.31
C LYS A 16 23.14 3.57 -14.47
N ALA A 17 22.91 2.41 -15.05
CA ALA A 17 23.71 1.90 -16.17
C ALA A 17 23.28 2.45 -17.55
N GLY A 18 22.20 3.25 -17.63
CA GLY A 18 21.65 3.72 -18.90
C GLY A 18 21.00 2.62 -19.75
N VAL A 19 20.61 1.51 -19.13
CA VAL A 19 19.94 0.37 -19.78
C VAL A 19 18.44 0.47 -19.57
N VAL A 20 17.63 0.21 -20.59
CA VAL A 20 16.17 0.25 -20.50
C VAL A 20 15.64 -1.09 -19.98
N PRO A 21 14.99 -1.15 -18.81
CA PRO A 21 14.36 -2.37 -18.33
C PRO A 21 13.05 -2.63 -19.08
N PHE A 22 12.78 -3.90 -19.38
CA PHE A 22 11.53 -4.39 -19.94
C PHE A 22 10.84 -5.32 -18.93
N LEU A 23 9.67 -4.96 -18.47
CA LEU A 23 8.90 -5.72 -17.50
C LEU A 23 7.93 -6.69 -18.19
N TRP A 24 8.17 -7.98 -18.07
CA TRP A 24 7.27 -9.03 -18.50
C TRP A 24 6.39 -9.48 -17.33
N GLY A 25 5.08 -9.46 -17.50
CA GLY A 25 4.17 -9.93 -16.48
C GLY A 25 2.74 -9.99 -16.99
N ALA A 26 1.89 -10.79 -16.34
CA ALA A 26 0.49 -10.91 -16.69
C ALA A 26 -0.25 -9.56 -16.60
N PHE A 27 -1.44 -9.47 -17.21
CA PHE A 27 -2.26 -8.26 -17.05
C PHE A 27 -2.78 -8.12 -15.61
N GLY A 28 -2.95 -6.88 -15.16
CA GLY A 28 -3.50 -6.57 -13.84
C GLY A 28 -2.60 -6.87 -12.64
N VAL A 29 -1.35 -7.33 -12.85
CA VAL A 29 -0.39 -7.62 -11.76
C VAL A 29 0.29 -6.38 -11.17
N GLY A 30 0.10 -5.19 -11.76
CA GLY A 30 0.65 -3.95 -11.22
C GLY A 30 1.91 -3.42 -11.89
N LYS A 31 2.21 -3.78 -13.17
CA LYS A 31 3.38 -3.27 -13.90
C LYS A 31 3.45 -1.74 -13.92
N SER A 32 2.36 -1.05 -14.26
CA SER A 32 2.32 0.42 -14.26
C SER A 32 2.40 0.99 -12.82
N SER A 33 1.91 0.25 -11.82
CA SER A 33 2.01 0.66 -10.42
C SER A 33 3.45 0.65 -9.92
N ILE A 34 4.24 -0.37 -10.27
CA ILE A 34 5.66 -0.43 -9.91
C ILE A 34 6.44 0.71 -10.59
N GLY A 35 6.08 1.06 -11.84
CA GLY A 35 6.66 2.22 -12.53
C GLY A 35 6.45 3.53 -11.76
N LYS A 36 5.23 3.78 -11.27
CA LYS A 36 4.91 4.94 -10.43
C LYS A 36 5.67 4.93 -9.10
N GLN A 37 5.72 3.79 -8.42
CA GLN A 37 6.47 3.64 -7.16
C GLN A 37 7.97 3.90 -7.35
N ILE A 38 8.56 3.38 -8.43
CA ILE A 38 9.97 3.64 -8.76
C ILE A 38 10.21 5.13 -9.01
N THR A 39 9.29 5.80 -9.68
CA THR A 39 9.41 7.26 -9.92
C THR A 39 9.47 8.01 -8.59
N GLU A 40 8.59 7.68 -7.64
CA GLU A 40 8.61 8.29 -6.31
C GLU A 40 9.89 7.94 -5.54
N GLU A 41 10.36 6.70 -5.60
CA GLU A 41 11.57 6.27 -4.89
C GLU A 41 12.86 6.88 -5.46
N VAL A 42 12.92 7.08 -6.77
CA VAL A 42 14.13 7.62 -7.44
C VAL A 42 14.15 9.14 -7.40
N TYR A 43 13.00 9.79 -7.53
CA TYR A 43 12.90 11.24 -7.73
C TYR A 43 12.11 11.97 -6.62
N GLY A 44 11.61 11.26 -5.59
CA GLY A 44 10.83 11.88 -4.52
C GLY A 44 11.55 13.05 -3.84
N GLU A 45 12.86 12.88 -3.57
CA GLU A 45 13.69 13.98 -3.03
C GLU A 45 13.81 15.17 -4.00
N CYS A 46 13.79 14.95 -5.31
CA CYS A 46 13.81 16.01 -6.30
C CYS A 46 12.53 16.83 -6.26
N ARG A 47 11.37 16.15 -6.11
CA ARG A 47 10.06 16.79 -5.94
C ARG A 47 10.01 17.63 -4.65
N GLU A 48 10.52 17.12 -3.55
CA GLU A 48 10.63 17.87 -2.29
C GLU A 48 11.47 19.14 -2.40
N LYS A 49 12.45 19.15 -3.31
CA LYS A 49 13.29 20.31 -3.64
C LYS A 49 12.66 21.24 -4.68
N GLY A 50 11.38 21.04 -5.02
CA GLY A 50 10.63 21.88 -5.97
C GLY A 50 10.94 21.62 -7.44
N LYS A 51 11.59 20.50 -7.77
CA LYS A 51 11.78 20.09 -9.18
C LYS A 51 10.51 19.46 -9.73
N ASP A 52 10.27 19.69 -11.02
CA ASP A 52 9.18 19.04 -11.74
C ASP A 52 9.55 17.58 -12.02
N VAL A 53 8.83 16.66 -11.37
CA VAL A 53 9.02 15.22 -11.49
C VAL A 53 7.73 14.59 -11.99
N ASN A 54 7.80 13.95 -13.15
CA ASN A 54 6.63 13.42 -13.83
C ASN A 54 6.75 11.91 -14.13
N PHE A 55 5.59 11.28 -14.22
CA PHE A 55 5.43 9.90 -14.71
C PHE A 55 4.50 9.93 -15.92
N ILE A 56 5.05 9.58 -17.08
CA ILE A 56 4.29 9.52 -18.34
C ILE A 56 4.04 8.06 -18.69
N ASP A 57 2.77 7.67 -18.76
CA ASP A 57 2.30 6.31 -19.09
C ASP A 57 1.77 6.32 -20.53
N LEU A 58 2.55 5.79 -21.46
CA LEU A 58 2.17 5.66 -22.88
C LEU A 58 1.78 4.23 -23.18
N ARG A 59 0.51 4.01 -23.49
CA ARG A 59 0.00 2.71 -23.94
C ARG A 59 0.17 2.56 -25.43
N LEU A 60 1.26 1.96 -25.83
CA LEU A 60 1.67 1.86 -27.22
C LEU A 60 0.69 1.09 -28.11
N GLY A 61 -0.06 0.14 -27.52
CA GLY A 61 -1.11 -0.58 -28.24
C GLY A 61 -2.27 0.27 -28.75
N ASN A 62 -2.42 1.50 -28.21
CA ASN A 62 -3.50 2.43 -28.58
C ASN A 62 -3.00 3.60 -29.44
N LEU A 63 -1.70 3.66 -29.76
CA LEU A 63 -1.09 4.77 -30.47
C LEU A 63 -0.88 4.46 -31.95
N GLU A 64 -1.03 5.49 -32.76
CA GLU A 64 -0.54 5.53 -34.12
C GLU A 64 0.85 6.19 -34.18
N VAL A 65 1.54 6.01 -35.29
CA VAL A 65 2.89 6.56 -35.46
C VAL A 65 2.91 8.09 -35.30
N GLY A 66 1.90 8.77 -35.81
CA GLY A 66 1.77 10.22 -35.71
C GLY A 66 1.64 10.71 -34.26
N ASP A 67 1.07 9.90 -33.38
CA ASP A 67 0.97 10.23 -31.95
C ASP A 67 2.33 10.26 -31.26
N LEU A 68 3.29 9.47 -31.74
CA LEU A 68 4.64 9.45 -31.19
C LEU A 68 5.58 10.48 -31.82
N ILE A 69 5.61 10.51 -33.14
CA ILE A 69 6.60 11.33 -33.90
C ILE A 69 6.10 12.76 -34.13
N GLY A 70 4.82 13.00 -33.93
CA GLY A 70 4.16 14.24 -34.27
C GLY A 70 3.75 14.34 -35.73
N LEU A 71 3.15 15.43 -36.09
CA LEU A 71 2.66 15.70 -37.44
C LEU A 71 3.68 16.52 -38.24
N PRO A 72 3.92 16.17 -39.52
CA PRO A 72 4.81 16.96 -40.36
C PRO A 72 4.18 18.33 -40.65
N MET A 73 4.95 19.38 -40.47
CA MET A 73 4.58 20.76 -40.76
C MET A 73 5.66 21.42 -41.62
N GLU A 74 5.24 22.23 -42.56
CA GLU A 74 6.19 23.04 -43.33
C GLU A 74 6.56 24.29 -42.53
N LYS A 75 7.83 24.57 -42.40
CA LYS A 75 8.35 25.80 -41.77
C LYS A 75 9.38 26.47 -42.65
N GLN A 76 9.16 27.76 -42.93
CA GLN A 76 10.15 28.59 -43.62
C GLN A 76 11.33 28.84 -42.70
N MET A 77 12.50 28.42 -43.09
CA MET A 77 13.76 28.63 -42.36
C MET A 77 14.70 29.40 -43.28
N GLU A 78 14.88 30.69 -43.05
CA GLU A 78 15.67 31.61 -43.87
C GLU A 78 15.29 31.55 -45.37
N LYS A 79 16.09 30.80 -46.19
CA LYS A 79 15.89 30.66 -47.62
C LYS A 79 15.32 29.30 -48.06
N VAL A 80 15.05 28.41 -47.13
CA VAL A 80 14.63 27.03 -47.45
C VAL A 80 13.37 26.66 -46.67
N MET A 81 12.41 26.05 -47.37
CA MET A 81 11.30 25.37 -46.72
C MET A 81 11.79 24.03 -46.16
N LYS A 82 11.55 23.77 -44.88
CA LYS A 82 11.85 22.53 -44.23
C LYS A 82 10.63 21.88 -43.66
N THR A 83 10.52 20.57 -43.77
CA THR A 83 9.52 19.82 -43.00
C THR A 83 10.07 19.65 -41.60
N ILE A 84 9.31 20.09 -40.60
CA ILE A 84 9.53 19.84 -39.18
C ILE A 84 8.36 19.03 -38.66
N PHE A 85 8.56 18.34 -37.52
CA PHE A 85 7.48 17.62 -36.86
C PHE A 85 6.99 18.44 -35.66
N ALA A 86 5.68 18.65 -35.58
CA ALA A 86 5.06 19.23 -34.39
C ALA A 86 5.10 18.16 -33.29
N ILE A 87 5.88 18.41 -32.26
CA ILE A 87 6.09 17.44 -31.16
C ILE A 87 4.79 17.33 -30.35
N PRO A 88 4.28 16.12 -30.06
CA PRO A 88 3.14 15.91 -29.18
C PRO A 88 3.34 16.55 -27.81
N GLU A 89 2.29 17.12 -27.25
CA GLU A 89 2.32 17.88 -25.99
C GLU A 89 2.81 17.09 -24.78
N TYR A 90 2.58 15.78 -24.77
CA TYR A 90 2.99 14.93 -23.63
C TYR A 90 4.49 14.64 -23.56
N TRP A 91 5.27 14.98 -24.63
CA TRP A 91 6.72 14.84 -24.57
C TRP A 91 7.35 15.89 -23.66
N PRO A 92 8.16 15.50 -22.65
CA PRO A 92 8.75 16.45 -21.73
C PRO A 92 9.79 17.34 -22.41
N GLU A 93 9.71 18.64 -22.17
CA GLU A 93 10.72 19.62 -22.62
C GLU A 93 11.92 19.70 -21.68
N GLY A 94 11.79 19.20 -20.43
CA GLY A 94 12.82 19.22 -19.40
C GLY A 94 12.39 18.41 -18.17
N GLY A 95 12.98 18.73 -17.00
CA GLY A 95 12.64 18.07 -15.75
C GLY A 95 13.19 16.66 -15.62
N GLU A 96 12.66 15.94 -14.65
CA GLU A 96 13.06 14.56 -14.30
C GLU A 96 11.84 13.66 -14.23
N GLY A 97 11.99 12.38 -14.59
CA GLY A 97 10.85 11.48 -14.52
C GLY A 97 11.07 10.12 -15.16
N VAL A 98 9.98 9.39 -15.28
CA VAL A 98 9.94 8.09 -15.94
C VAL A 98 8.93 8.10 -17.08
N LEU A 99 9.40 7.71 -18.24
CA LEU A 99 8.58 7.38 -19.40
C LEU A 99 8.30 5.88 -19.39
N PHE A 100 7.06 5.52 -19.18
CA PHE A 100 6.60 4.14 -19.10
C PHE A 100 5.88 3.76 -20.39
N LEU A 101 6.50 2.87 -21.16
CA LEU A 101 5.99 2.37 -22.44
C LEU A 101 5.20 1.07 -22.18
N ASP A 102 3.91 1.21 -21.89
CA ASP A 102 3.03 0.07 -21.57
C ASP A 102 2.48 -0.59 -22.84
N GLU A 103 2.07 -1.85 -22.69
CA GLU A 103 1.55 -2.68 -23.79
C GLU A 103 2.48 -2.73 -25.03
N PHE A 104 3.80 -2.73 -24.78
CA PHE A 104 4.82 -2.59 -25.82
C PHE A 104 4.65 -3.58 -26.95
N ASN A 105 4.42 -4.86 -26.65
CA ASN A 105 4.25 -5.91 -27.64
C ASN A 105 2.82 -6.05 -28.21
N ARG A 106 1.94 -5.09 -27.90
CA ARG A 106 0.61 -4.95 -28.56
C ARG A 106 0.61 -3.84 -29.61
N ALA A 107 1.68 -3.04 -29.62
CA ALA A 107 1.81 -1.94 -30.56
C ALA A 107 1.95 -2.44 -32.02
N GLN A 108 1.50 -1.64 -32.96
CA GLN A 108 1.72 -1.89 -34.37
C GLN A 108 3.21 -1.86 -34.70
N GLN A 109 3.64 -2.61 -35.70
CA GLN A 109 5.05 -2.72 -36.08
C GLN A 109 5.71 -1.37 -36.40
N VAL A 110 4.97 -0.46 -37.02
CA VAL A 110 5.46 0.90 -37.33
C VAL A 110 5.67 1.76 -36.06
N VAL A 111 4.86 1.57 -35.03
CA VAL A 111 5.01 2.22 -33.71
C VAL A 111 6.25 1.65 -32.99
N LEU A 112 6.44 0.33 -33.04
CA LEU A 112 7.65 -0.31 -32.50
C LEU A 112 8.93 0.19 -33.17
N GLN A 113 8.91 0.39 -34.48
CA GLN A 113 10.05 0.97 -35.23
C GLN A 113 10.36 2.40 -34.78
N ALA A 114 9.32 3.23 -34.51
CA ALA A 114 9.54 4.57 -33.98
C ALA A 114 10.14 4.54 -32.58
N CYS A 115 9.71 3.60 -31.72
CA CYS A 115 10.27 3.39 -30.38
C CYS A 115 11.73 2.92 -30.38
N PHE A 116 12.20 2.32 -31.48
CA PHE A 116 13.57 1.80 -31.61
C PHE A 116 14.63 2.89 -31.33
N SER A 117 14.49 4.05 -31.98
CA SER A 117 15.39 5.20 -31.79
C SER A 117 15.23 5.83 -30.41
N LEU A 118 14.04 5.80 -29.85
CA LEU A 118 13.78 6.31 -28.50
C LEU A 118 14.49 5.46 -27.43
N VAL A 119 14.44 4.15 -27.57
CA VAL A 119 15.06 3.21 -26.62
C VAL A 119 16.58 3.24 -26.73
N LEU A 120 17.11 3.30 -27.97
CA LEU A 120 18.55 3.25 -28.22
C LEU A 120 19.23 4.60 -28.01
N ASP A 121 18.71 5.63 -28.68
CA ASP A 121 19.36 6.93 -28.82
C ASP A 121 18.67 8.02 -27.99
N ARG A 122 17.60 7.71 -27.30
CA ARG A 122 16.75 8.65 -26.56
C ARG A 122 16.17 9.75 -27.46
N LYS A 123 15.91 9.41 -28.72
CA LYS A 123 15.47 10.33 -29.77
C LYS A 123 14.28 9.77 -30.51
N ILE A 124 13.41 10.67 -30.94
CA ILE A 124 12.34 10.37 -31.89
C ILE A 124 12.26 11.52 -32.87
N HIS A 125 12.57 11.29 -34.14
CA HIS A 125 12.73 12.34 -35.15
C HIS A 125 13.55 13.54 -34.62
N GLY A 126 12.98 14.73 -34.57
CA GLY A 126 13.65 15.94 -34.06
C GLY A 126 13.60 16.12 -32.54
N TYR A 127 12.93 15.23 -31.81
CA TYR A 127 12.80 15.30 -30.38
C TYR A 127 13.88 14.49 -29.67
N HIS A 128 14.38 15.03 -28.56
CA HIS A 128 15.35 14.38 -27.67
C HIS A 128 14.74 14.28 -26.25
N LEU A 129 14.65 13.06 -25.73
CA LEU A 129 14.22 12.86 -24.34
C LEU A 129 15.26 13.45 -23.37
N PRO A 130 14.90 14.38 -22.49
CA PRO A 130 15.85 15.01 -21.56
C PRO A 130 16.58 14.00 -20.66
N ASP A 131 17.81 14.30 -20.28
CA ASP A 131 18.70 13.38 -19.54
C ASP A 131 18.13 12.93 -18.18
N GLY A 132 17.35 13.79 -17.53
CA GLY A 132 16.67 13.49 -16.27
C GLY A 132 15.59 12.41 -16.37
N TRP A 133 15.15 12.07 -17.60
CA TRP A 133 14.11 11.06 -17.80
C TRP A 133 14.70 9.66 -17.99
N LYS A 134 14.02 8.67 -17.40
CA LYS A 134 14.33 7.25 -17.56
C LYS A 134 13.19 6.56 -18.30
N VAL A 135 13.52 5.49 -19.01
CA VAL A 135 12.53 4.73 -19.78
C VAL A 135 12.35 3.35 -19.17
N ILE A 136 11.10 2.91 -19.05
CA ILE A 136 10.72 1.53 -18.73
C ILE A 136 9.77 1.06 -19.81
N ALA A 137 9.99 -0.14 -20.33
CA ALA A 137 9.03 -0.81 -21.20
C ALA A 137 8.30 -1.91 -20.43
N ALA A 138 7.05 -2.19 -20.79
CA ALA A 138 6.26 -3.27 -20.22
C ALA A 138 5.43 -3.98 -21.27
N GLY A 139 5.32 -5.30 -21.13
CA GLY A 139 4.51 -6.13 -22.01
C GLY A 139 3.98 -7.37 -21.31
N ASN A 140 3.06 -8.05 -21.96
CA ASN A 140 2.55 -9.33 -21.48
C ASN A 140 3.32 -10.47 -22.18
N PRO A 141 3.65 -11.55 -21.45
CA PRO A 141 4.27 -12.71 -22.08
C PRO A 141 3.34 -13.29 -23.15
N PRO A 142 3.88 -13.76 -24.29
CA PRO A 142 3.07 -14.41 -25.30
C PRO A 142 2.47 -15.70 -24.74
N ASN A 143 1.17 -15.79 -24.75
CA ASN A 143 0.40 -16.98 -24.40
C ASN A 143 -0.95 -16.96 -25.15
N ASP A 144 -1.76 -18.01 -25.02
CA ASP A 144 -3.04 -18.14 -25.71
C ASP A 144 -4.08 -17.08 -25.30
N ASP A 145 -3.85 -16.36 -24.20
CA ASP A 145 -4.78 -15.35 -23.67
C ASP A 145 -4.51 -13.95 -24.24
N TYR A 146 -3.39 -13.75 -24.97
CA TYR A 146 -2.97 -12.44 -25.45
C TYR A 146 -2.68 -12.44 -26.95
N ILE A 147 -3.33 -11.54 -27.65
CA ILE A 147 -2.93 -11.18 -29.01
C ILE A 147 -1.76 -10.22 -28.86
N VAL A 148 -0.55 -10.70 -29.12
CA VAL A 148 0.68 -9.91 -29.06
C VAL A 148 1.43 -10.05 -30.36
N ASN A 149 2.13 -8.99 -30.75
CA ASN A 149 3.01 -8.98 -31.91
C ASN A 149 4.40 -9.49 -31.53
N GLU A 150 5.06 -10.15 -32.44
CA GLU A 150 6.47 -10.51 -32.29
C GLU A 150 7.30 -9.22 -32.31
N ILE A 151 8.21 -9.10 -31.34
CA ILE A 151 9.19 -8.01 -31.29
C ILE A 151 10.40 -8.44 -32.08
N ASP A 152 10.87 -7.58 -33.00
CA ASP A 152 12.10 -7.79 -33.73
C ASP A 152 13.29 -8.10 -32.81
N ALA A 153 14.09 -9.11 -33.13
CA ALA A 153 15.19 -9.58 -32.30
C ALA A 153 16.23 -8.48 -31.99
N ALA A 154 16.44 -7.57 -32.96
CA ALA A 154 17.36 -6.45 -32.78
C ALA A 154 16.81 -5.44 -31.76
N LEU A 155 15.51 -5.15 -31.76
CA LEU A 155 14.87 -4.32 -30.77
C LEU A 155 14.83 -5.02 -29.40
N PHE A 156 14.50 -6.32 -29.39
CA PHE A 156 14.45 -7.14 -28.19
C PHE A 156 15.79 -7.13 -27.43
N SER A 157 16.91 -7.23 -28.12
CA SER A 157 18.26 -7.27 -27.54
C SER A 157 18.70 -5.97 -26.85
N ARG A 158 17.93 -4.88 -26.95
CA ARG A 158 18.26 -3.57 -26.35
C ARG A 158 17.71 -3.37 -24.95
N PHE A 159 16.93 -4.33 -24.48
CA PHE A 159 16.31 -4.26 -23.17
C PHE A 159 16.99 -5.18 -22.16
N CYS A 160 16.95 -4.79 -20.90
CA CYS A 160 17.13 -5.71 -19.80
C CYS A 160 15.78 -6.34 -19.45
N HIS A 161 15.59 -7.60 -19.82
CA HIS A 161 14.32 -8.29 -19.60
C HIS A 161 14.18 -8.78 -18.18
N LEU A 162 13.15 -8.29 -17.49
CA LEU A 162 12.82 -8.62 -16.12
C LEU A 162 11.45 -9.29 -16.06
N ILE A 163 11.38 -10.47 -15.47
CA ILE A 163 10.10 -11.16 -15.23
C ILE A 163 9.53 -10.62 -13.91
N TYR A 164 8.36 -9.98 -14.01
CA TYR A 164 7.65 -9.38 -12.89
C TYR A 164 6.47 -10.25 -12.49
N GLU A 165 6.67 -10.97 -11.40
CA GLU A 165 5.68 -11.87 -10.80
C GLU A 165 5.58 -11.54 -9.31
N PRO A 166 4.70 -10.60 -8.92
CA PRO A 166 4.50 -10.27 -7.52
C PRO A 166 3.90 -11.47 -6.77
N THR A 167 4.32 -11.65 -5.53
CA THR A 167 3.78 -12.67 -4.64
C THR A 167 2.48 -12.17 -3.98
N LYS A 168 1.77 -13.08 -3.33
CA LYS A 168 0.63 -12.75 -2.46
C LYS A 168 1.05 -11.78 -1.36
N GLU A 169 2.20 -12.03 -0.75
CA GLU A 169 2.76 -11.20 0.32
C GLU A 169 3.05 -9.78 -0.16
N ASP A 170 3.65 -9.62 -1.36
CA ASP A 170 3.88 -8.31 -1.97
C ASP A 170 2.57 -7.54 -2.16
N TRP A 171 1.50 -8.21 -2.60
CA TRP A 171 0.20 -7.58 -2.80
C TRP A 171 -0.49 -7.22 -1.48
N LEU A 172 -0.39 -8.09 -0.47
CA LEU A 172 -0.91 -7.81 0.86
C LEU A 172 -0.17 -6.64 1.52
N GLU A 173 1.17 -6.56 1.38
CA GLU A 173 1.99 -5.43 1.83
C GLU A 173 1.51 -4.13 1.15
N TYR A 174 1.38 -4.14 -0.19
CA TYR A 174 0.84 -3.01 -0.95
C TYR A 174 -0.54 -2.57 -0.46
N GLY A 175 -1.47 -3.50 -0.26
CA GLY A 175 -2.82 -3.20 0.19
C GLY A 175 -2.85 -2.58 1.60
N ARG A 176 -1.99 -3.07 2.50
CA ARG A 176 -1.85 -2.55 3.87
C ARG A 176 -1.22 -1.15 3.89
N GLU A 177 -0.19 -0.91 3.09
CA GLU A 177 0.51 0.37 3.03
C GLU A 177 -0.34 1.46 2.38
N THR A 178 -0.95 1.16 1.23
CA THR A 178 -1.70 2.15 0.46
C THR A 178 -3.10 2.38 0.99
N LYS A 179 -3.65 1.46 1.80
CA LYS A 179 -5.03 1.45 2.29
C LYS A 179 -6.09 1.49 1.18
N LYS A 180 -5.73 1.07 -0.03
CA LYS A 180 -6.63 1.03 -1.19
C LYS A 180 -7.46 -0.25 -1.24
N ILE A 181 -7.12 -1.24 -0.43
CA ILE A 181 -7.78 -2.55 -0.44
C ILE A 181 -8.59 -2.71 0.84
N HIS A 182 -9.86 -3.03 0.66
CA HIS A 182 -10.81 -3.28 1.76
C HIS A 182 -10.32 -4.44 2.64
N GLN A 183 -10.42 -4.27 3.98
CA GLN A 183 -9.87 -5.23 4.94
C GLN A 183 -10.45 -6.65 4.80
N GLY A 184 -11.72 -6.78 4.45
CA GLY A 184 -12.34 -8.07 4.19
C GLY A 184 -11.72 -8.81 3.00
N ILE A 185 -11.27 -8.08 1.97
CA ILE A 185 -10.55 -8.66 0.83
C ILE A 185 -9.13 -9.05 1.22
N LEU A 186 -8.41 -8.18 1.97
CA LEU A 186 -7.08 -8.51 2.47
C LEU A 186 -7.09 -9.78 3.33
N SER A 187 -8.04 -9.87 4.26
CA SER A 187 -8.23 -11.03 5.12
C SER A 187 -8.56 -12.29 4.30
N PHE A 188 -9.42 -12.17 3.28
CA PHE A 188 -9.77 -13.27 2.39
C PHE A 188 -8.56 -13.81 1.63
N ILE A 189 -7.76 -12.93 1.02
CA ILE A 189 -6.57 -13.34 0.26
C ILE A 189 -5.48 -13.88 1.19
N ASP A 190 -5.29 -13.30 2.36
CA ASP A 190 -4.32 -13.78 3.35
C ASP A 190 -4.63 -15.23 3.77
N GLU A 191 -5.90 -15.56 4.02
CA GLU A 191 -6.35 -16.87 4.47
C GLU A 191 -6.48 -17.89 3.33
N LYS A 192 -7.07 -17.50 2.19
CA LYS A 192 -7.43 -18.43 1.10
C LYS A 192 -6.36 -18.57 0.00
N GLY A 193 -5.34 -17.70 0.00
CA GLY A 193 -4.11 -17.92 -0.74
C GLY A 193 -4.08 -17.49 -2.21
N ASP A 194 -3.03 -17.95 -2.88
CA ASP A 194 -2.58 -17.48 -4.19
C ASP A 194 -3.54 -17.78 -5.33
N THR A 195 -4.24 -18.92 -5.27
CA THR A 195 -5.16 -19.37 -6.33
C THR A 195 -6.30 -18.38 -6.59
N HIS A 196 -6.71 -17.64 -5.55
CA HIS A 196 -7.75 -16.63 -5.69
C HIS A 196 -7.21 -15.30 -6.21
N LEU A 197 -5.96 -14.92 -5.90
CA LEU A 197 -5.40 -13.64 -6.30
C LEU A 197 -4.92 -13.63 -7.75
N PHE A 198 -4.23 -14.69 -8.17
CA PHE A 198 -3.57 -14.76 -9.49
C PHE A 198 -4.28 -15.69 -10.48
N GLY A 199 -5.43 -16.20 -10.10
CA GLY A 199 -6.33 -16.93 -11.00
C GLY A 199 -5.73 -18.13 -11.70
N ALA A 200 -5.57 -19.25 -10.99
CA ALA A 200 -5.11 -20.50 -11.63
C ALA A 200 -6.13 -21.05 -12.64
N ASP A 201 -7.42 -20.73 -12.48
CA ASP A 201 -8.48 -21.19 -13.34
C ASP A 201 -9.15 -20.04 -14.09
N LYS A 202 -9.30 -20.21 -15.40
CA LYS A 202 -10.14 -19.34 -16.23
C LYS A 202 -11.58 -19.52 -15.80
N VAL A 203 -12.12 -18.56 -15.06
CA VAL A 203 -13.51 -18.62 -14.63
C VAL A 203 -14.41 -18.22 -15.78
N LYS A 204 -15.14 -19.17 -16.31
CA LYS A 204 -16.14 -18.91 -17.34
C LYS A 204 -17.40 -18.34 -16.68
N ILE A 205 -17.86 -17.18 -17.12
CA ILE A 205 -19.20 -16.66 -16.80
C ILE A 205 -20.23 -17.41 -17.64
N ASP A 206 -19.87 -17.60 -18.90
CA ASP A 206 -20.61 -18.33 -19.91
C ASP A 206 -19.58 -18.97 -20.87
N GLU A 207 -19.96 -19.79 -21.83
CA GLU A 207 -19.04 -20.38 -22.80
C GLU A 207 -18.24 -19.34 -23.58
N SER A 208 -18.76 -18.10 -23.72
CA SER A 208 -18.13 -16.99 -24.44
C SER A 208 -17.48 -15.91 -23.57
N ILE A 209 -17.79 -15.84 -22.26
CA ILE A 209 -17.30 -14.78 -21.38
C ILE A 209 -16.44 -15.38 -20.27
N GLN A 210 -15.19 -14.97 -20.23
CA GLN A 210 -14.23 -15.41 -19.21
C GLN A 210 -13.82 -14.22 -18.32
N VAL A 211 -13.89 -14.40 -17.00
CA VAL A 211 -13.36 -13.45 -16.03
C VAL A 211 -12.03 -13.96 -15.51
N HIS A 212 -11.01 -13.13 -15.60
CA HIS A 212 -9.68 -13.43 -15.09
C HIS A 212 -9.44 -12.70 -13.77
N GLN A 213 -9.32 -13.47 -12.72
CA GLN A 213 -8.97 -12.96 -11.40
C GLN A 213 -7.53 -12.44 -11.42
N ASN A 214 -7.31 -11.26 -10.88
CA ASN A 214 -6.00 -10.65 -10.77
C ASN A 214 -6.02 -9.55 -9.70
N PRO A 215 -4.88 -9.04 -9.27
CA PRO A 215 -4.76 -7.93 -8.30
C PRO A 215 -5.65 -6.72 -8.59
N ARG A 216 -5.78 -6.34 -9.87
CA ARG A 216 -6.64 -5.21 -10.30
C ARG A 216 -8.13 -5.48 -10.06
N SER A 217 -8.60 -6.70 -10.31
CA SER A 217 -10.01 -7.06 -10.06
C SER A 217 -10.37 -6.92 -8.59
N TYR A 218 -9.48 -7.30 -7.68
CA TYR A 218 -9.69 -7.14 -6.25
C TYR A 218 -9.60 -5.69 -5.80
N GLU A 219 -8.75 -4.87 -6.41
CA GLU A 219 -8.74 -3.42 -6.17
C GLU A 219 -10.05 -2.77 -6.65
N MET A 220 -10.59 -3.18 -7.79
CA MET A 220 -11.89 -2.72 -8.28
C MET A 220 -13.01 -3.13 -7.33
N LEU A 221 -13.01 -4.39 -6.87
CA LEU A 221 -13.99 -4.90 -5.91
C LEU A 221 -13.90 -4.15 -4.57
N SER A 222 -12.70 -3.82 -4.11
CA SER A 222 -12.49 -3.02 -2.91
C SER A 222 -13.19 -1.67 -3.02
N ARG A 223 -12.98 -0.96 -4.13
CA ARG A 223 -13.66 0.32 -4.38
C ARG A 223 -15.19 0.19 -4.41
N VAL A 224 -15.71 -0.92 -4.91
CA VAL A 224 -17.15 -1.20 -4.86
C VAL A 224 -17.61 -1.38 -3.41
N MET A 225 -16.90 -2.19 -2.63
CA MET A 225 -17.26 -2.44 -1.23
C MET A 225 -17.20 -1.16 -0.37
N ASP A 226 -16.25 -0.27 -0.65
CA ASP A 226 -16.12 1.02 0.05
C ASP A 226 -17.27 2.00 -0.29
N ASN A 227 -17.96 1.80 -1.43
CA ASN A 227 -19.05 2.65 -1.90
C ASN A 227 -20.46 2.03 -1.76
N MET A 228 -20.57 0.91 -1.05
CA MET A 228 -21.88 0.26 -0.82
C MET A 228 -21.98 -0.27 0.62
N ASP A 229 -23.21 -0.35 1.12
CA ASP A 229 -23.52 -1.08 2.35
C ASP A 229 -23.61 -2.58 2.02
N TRP A 230 -22.45 -3.21 1.81
CA TRP A 230 -22.35 -4.60 1.38
C TRP A 230 -22.83 -5.59 2.47
N GLU A 231 -22.73 -5.22 3.74
CA GLU A 231 -23.12 -6.05 4.87
C GLU A 231 -24.62 -6.35 4.85
N ASN A 232 -25.43 -5.35 4.49
CA ASN A 232 -26.87 -5.47 4.37
C ASN A 232 -27.33 -5.87 2.94
N ASN A 233 -26.41 -5.83 1.96
CA ASN A 233 -26.71 -6.08 0.55
C ASN A 233 -25.84 -7.18 -0.06
N LEU A 234 -25.71 -8.33 0.62
CA LEU A 234 -24.86 -9.44 0.17
C LEU A 234 -25.21 -9.98 -1.22
N ASN A 235 -26.50 -9.94 -1.62
CA ASN A 235 -26.88 -10.37 -2.94
C ASN A 235 -26.35 -9.43 -4.02
N LEU A 236 -26.36 -8.12 -3.78
CA LEU A 236 -25.78 -7.14 -4.70
C LEU A 236 -24.26 -7.32 -4.77
N LEU A 237 -23.61 -7.52 -3.62
CA LEU A 237 -22.18 -7.82 -3.58
C LEU A 237 -21.84 -9.07 -4.39
N ARG A 238 -22.63 -10.14 -4.29
CA ARG A 238 -22.44 -11.38 -5.09
C ARG A 238 -22.50 -11.11 -6.59
N VAL A 239 -23.50 -10.35 -7.05
CA VAL A 239 -23.66 -10.04 -8.48
C VAL A 239 -22.44 -9.27 -9.01
N ILE A 240 -22.01 -8.23 -8.27
CA ILE A 240 -20.85 -7.41 -8.68
C ILE A 240 -19.55 -8.20 -8.61
N SER A 241 -19.32 -8.91 -7.50
CA SER A 241 -18.12 -9.74 -7.32
C SER A 241 -18.01 -10.80 -8.40
N PHE A 242 -19.14 -11.44 -8.79
CA PHE A 242 -19.16 -12.42 -9.87
C PHE A 242 -18.61 -11.86 -11.19
N GLY A 243 -18.97 -10.62 -11.53
CA GLY A 243 -18.47 -9.92 -12.72
C GLY A 243 -16.99 -9.52 -12.64
N LEU A 244 -16.41 -9.42 -11.43
CA LEU A 244 -15.03 -8.97 -11.22
C LEU A 244 -14.03 -10.12 -10.95
N ILE A 245 -14.45 -11.11 -10.14
CA ILE A 245 -13.56 -12.18 -9.66
C ILE A 245 -14.10 -13.59 -9.95
N GLY A 246 -15.20 -13.69 -10.68
CA GLY A 246 -15.83 -14.96 -11.10
C GLY A 246 -16.56 -15.70 -9.98
N LYS A 247 -17.22 -16.81 -10.35
CA LYS A 247 -18.15 -17.53 -9.47
C LYS A 247 -17.50 -18.15 -8.24
N THR A 248 -16.41 -18.86 -8.44
CA THR A 248 -15.74 -19.61 -7.37
C THR A 248 -15.22 -18.67 -6.29
N SER A 249 -14.46 -17.63 -6.67
CA SER A 249 -13.92 -16.67 -5.73
C SER A 249 -15.00 -15.81 -5.07
N THR A 250 -16.07 -15.48 -5.79
CA THR A 250 -17.23 -14.79 -5.21
C THR A 250 -17.89 -15.64 -4.11
N THR A 251 -18.13 -16.91 -4.37
CA THR A 251 -18.76 -17.79 -3.39
C THR A 251 -17.90 -17.92 -2.14
N THR A 252 -16.59 -18.15 -2.33
CA THR A 252 -15.63 -18.28 -1.23
C THR A 252 -15.45 -16.97 -0.47
N LEU A 253 -15.39 -15.82 -1.17
CA LEU A 253 -15.29 -14.49 -0.55
C LEU A 253 -16.52 -14.18 0.30
N VAL A 254 -17.71 -14.38 -0.25
CA VAL A 254 -18.95 -14.07 0.50
C VAL A 254 -19.09 -14.99 1.72
N ALA A 255 -18.76 -16.28 1.60
CA ALA A 255 -18.71 -17.19 2.75
C ALA A 255 -17.69 -16.70 3.79
N HIS A 256 -16.47 -16.33 3.37
CA HIS A 256 -15.44 -15.77 4.25
C HIS A 256 -15.93 -14.50 4.96
N LEU A 257 -16.57 -13.56 4.25
CA LEU A 257 -17.11 -12.34 4.84
C LEU A 257 -18.26 -12.60 5.83
N GLN A 258 -19.03 -13.68 5.64
CA GLN A 258 -20.11 -14.09 6.54
C GLN A 258 -19.57 -14.87 7.76
N GLU A 259 -18.56 -15.72 7.56
CA GLU A 259 -17.97 -16.61 8.57
C GLU A 259 -16.85 -15.92 9.36
N SER A 260 -16.09 -15.01 8.72
CA SER A 260 -15.02 -14.30 9.40
C SER A 260 -15.60 -13.40 10.48
N ASP A 261 -15.07 -13.52 11.68
CA ASP A 261 -15.33 -12.54 12.74
C ASP A 261 -14.90 -11.16 12.22
N LYS A 262 -15.85 -10.20 12.21
CA LYS A 262 -15.56 -8.84 11.75
C LYS A 262 -14.59 -8.17 12.72
N PRO A 263 -13.62 -7.37 12.22
CA PRO A 263 -12.82 -6.51 13.08
C PRO A 263 -13.74 -5.64 13.94
N LEU A 264 -13.45 -5.55 15.23
CA LEU A 264 -14.22 -4.71 16.13
C LEU A 264 -14.00 -3.23 15.78
N LYS A 265 -15.06 -2.43 15.93
CA LYS A 265 -14.95 -0.97 15.78
C LYS A 265 -14.14 -0.41 16.94
N GLY A 266 -13.37 0.66 16.70
CA GLY A 266 -12.61 1.31 17.76
C GLY A 266 -13.47 1.75 18.94
N ALA A 267 -14.68 2.25 18.68
CA ALA A 267 -15.65 2.60 19.70
C ALA A 267 -16.10 1.40 20.56
N GLU A 268 -16.24 0.20 19.98
CA GLU A 268 -16.59 -1.01 20.75
C GLU A 268 -15.50 -1.38 21.77
N ILE A 269 -14.24 -1.14 21.41
CA ILE A 269 -13.10 -1.34 22.32
C ILE A 269 -13.07 -0.24 23.38
N LEU A 270 -13.15 1.04 23.01
CA LEU A 270 -13.05 2.14 23.96
C LEU A 270 -14.21 2.15 24.95
N ASP A 271 -15.44 1.96 24.46
CA ASP A 271 -16.64 2.17 25.28
C ASP A 271 -17.07 0.93 26.09
N SER A 272 -16.76 -0.29 25.60
CA SER A 272 -17.38 -1.49 26.18
C SER A 272 -16.57 -2.79 26.04
N TYR A 273 -15.24 -2.73 25.95
CA TYR A 273 -14.39 -3.90 25.72
C TYR A 273 -14.69 -5.07 26.66
N GLU A 274 -14.62 -4.82 27.97
CA GLU A 274 -14.84 -5.83 29.00
C GLU A 274 -16.22 -6.50 28.91
N LYS A 275 -17.25 -5.75 28.53
CA LYS A 275 -18.63 -6.21 28.53
C LYS A 275 -19.05 -6.95 27.28
N SER A 276 -18.55 -6.54 26.09
CA SER A 276 -19.08 -7.03 24.82
C SER A 276 -18.04 -7.59 23.86
N ALA A 277 -16.83 -7.04 23.85
CA ALA A 277 -15.83 -7.33 22.85
C ALA A 277 -14.78 -8.38 23.27
N ARG A 278 -14.49 -8.50 24.56
CA ARG A 278 -13.42 -9.35 25.11
C ARG A 278 -13.58 -10.82 24.74
N ALA A 279 -14.80 -11.35 24.76
CA ALA A 279 -15.06 -12.74 24.40
C ALA A 279 -14.69 -13.05 22.93
N LYS A 280 -14.94 -12.10 22.01
CA LYS A 280 -14.54 -12.23 20.60
C LYS A 280 -13.03 -12.22 20.43
N VAL A 281 -12.34 -11.29 21.09
CA VAL A 281 -10.88 -11.20 21.03
C VAL A 281 -10.22 -12.45 21.59
N LYS A 282 -10.71 -12.98 22.72
CA LYS A 282 -10.23 -14.24 23.29
C LYS A 282 -10.43 -15.43 22.35
N LYS A 283 -11.52 -15.46 21.59
CA LYS A 283 -11.73 -16.47 20.55
C LYS A 283 -10.68 -16.35 19.43
N TRP A 284 -10.33 -15.15 19.00
CA TRP A 284 -9.31 -14.92 17.97
C TRP A 284 -7.89 -15.29 18.42
N THR A 285 -7.60 -15.16 19.72
CA THR A 285 -6.28 -15.45 20.29
C THR A 285 -6.15 -16.86 20.86
N GLY A 286 -7.26 -17.54 21.12
CA GLY A 286 -7.32 -18.87 21.74
C GLY A 286 -7.48 -20.05 20.78
N SER A 287 -7.66 -19.80 19.46
CA SER A 287 -7.74 -20.85 18.45
C SER A 287 -6.34 -21.38 18.06
N SER A 288 -6.27 -22.57 17.49
CA SER A 288 -5.02 -23.18 17.00
C SER A 288 -4.33 -22.35 15.91
N SER A 289 -5.04 -21.42 15.28
CA SER A 289 -4.50 -20.35 14.41
C SER A 289 -5.01 -19.01 14.91
N ILE A 290 -4.09 -18.15 15.37
CA ILE A 290 -4.39 -16.79 15.80
C ILE A 290 -4.79 -15.97 14.57
N ASN A 291 -5.96 -15.33 14.60
CA ASN A 291 -6.40 -14.49 13.48
C ASN A 291 -5.74 -13.10 13.51
N MET A 292 -4.47 -13.05 13.10
CA MET A 292 -3.62 -11.86 13.13
C MET A 292 -4.17 -10.72 12.28
N SER A 293 -4.87 -11.02 11.19
CA SER A 293 -5.45 -10.01 10.29
C SER A 293 -6.56 -9.23 10.95
N ILE A 294 -7.49 -9.91 11.61
CA ILE A 294 -8.61 -9.28 12.34
C ILE A 294 -8.11 -8.45 13.53
N ILE A 295 -7.16 -9.00 14.30
CA ILE A 295 -6.56 -8.29 15.43
C ILE A 295 -5.87 -7.02 14.93
N ASN A 296 -5.15 -7.12 13.82
CA ASN A 296 -4.44 -6.01 13.19
C ASN A 296 -5.39 -4.90 12.71
N ALA A 297 -6.48 -5.28 12.05
CA ALA A 297 -7.51 -4.34 11.63
C ALA A 297 -8.23 -3.70 12.84
N THR A 298 -8.50 -4.48 13.90
CA THR A 298 -9.06 -3.95 15.14
C THR A 298 -8.12 -2.94 15.80
N CYS A 299 -6.82 -3.22 15.86
CA CYS A 299 -5.82 -2.26 16.34
C CYS A 299 -5.84 -0.94 15.57
N GLN A 300 -5.98 -1.02 14.23
CA GLN A 300 -6.09 0.19 13.40
C GLN A 300 -7.36 0.98 13.71
N ASN A 301 -8.51 0.30 13.84
CA ASN A 301 -9.78 0.92 14.19
C ASN A 301 -9.71 1.64 15.55
N VAL A 302 -9.02 1.06 16.53
CA VAL A 302 -8.79 1.69 17.84
C VAL A 302 -7.98 2.97 17.71
N ILE A 303 -6.88 2.94 16.96
CA ILE A 303 -6.04 4.13 16.71
C ILE A 303 -6.85 5.21 16.00
N ASP A 304 -7.61 4.85 14.98
CA ASP A 304 -8.42 5.79 14.21
C ASP A 304 -9.52 6.45 15.07
N GLU A 305 -10.16 5.68 15.94
CA GLU A 305 -11.17 6.22 16.85
C GLU A 305 -10.57 7.14 17.93
N ILE A 306 -9.39 6.80 18.48
CA ILE A 306 -8.66 7.69 19.40
C ILE A 306 -8.35 9.02 18.70
N HIS A 307 -7.80 9.00 17.49
CA HIS A 307 -7.51 10.22 16.74
C HIS A 307 -8.76 11.02 16.40
N LYS A 308 -9.86 10.35 16.06
CA LYS A 308 -11.15 11.00 15.79
C LYS A 308 -11.67 11.74 17.02
N ARG A 309 -11.61 11.12 18.20
CA ARG A 309 -12.03 11.75 19.47
C ARG A 309 -11.14 12.96 19.80
N LEU A 310 -9.83 12.86 19.62
CA LEU A 310 -8.89 13.97 19.82
C LEU A 310 -9.05 15.10 18.79
N ASN A 311 -9.43 14.80 17.55
CA ASN A 311 -9.71 15.83 16.55
C ASN A 311 -10.98 16.61 16.86
N ASN A 312 -11.97 15.96 17.48
CA ASN A 312 -13.21 16.61 17.91
C ASN A 312 -13.03 17.43 19.20
N ASP A 313 -12.20 16.93 20.11
CA ASP A 313 -11.85 17.59 21.38
C ASP A 313 -10.40 17.24 21.73
N LYS A 314 -9.51 18.23 21.63
CA LYS A 314 -8.06 18.04 21.88
C LYS A 314 -7.76 17.59 23.31
N ASP A 315 -8.63 17.96 24.25
CA ASP A 315 -8.49 17.65 25.65
C ASP A 315 -9.34 16.42 26.10
N TYR A 316 -9.95 15.72 25.14
CA TYR A 316 -10.87 14.60 25.41
C TYR A 316 -10.33 13.59 26.42
N PHE A 317 -9.04 13.27 26.35
CA PHE A 317 -8.38 12.36 27.28
C PHE A 317 -7.56 13.08 28.36
N ALA A 318 -7.30 14.38 28.25
CA ALA A 318 -6.38 15.12 29.12
C ALA A 318 -6.93 15.41 30.51
N SER A 319 -8.24 15.61 30.63
CA SER A 319 -8.90 15.93 31.91
C SER A 319 -8.91 14.76 32.93
N LYS A 320 -8.41 13.60 32.51
CA LYS A 320 -8.45 12.35 33.26
C LYS A 320 -7.09 11.80 33.65
N ASP A 321 -6.00 12.48 33.25
CA ASP A 321 -4.62 12.16 33.60
C ASP A 321 -4.18 12.95 34.84
N ALA A 322 -4.61 12.52 36.03
CA ALA A 322 -4.12 13.10 37.24
C ALA A 322 -2.73 12.54 37.60
N LYS A 323 -1.72 13.40 37.67
CA LYS A 323 -0.41 13.07 38.25
C LYS A 323 -0.50 13.23 39.74
N TYR A 324 -0.41 12.15 40.48
CA TYR A 324 -0.36 12.20 41.94
C TYR A 324 1.07 11.97 42.42
N ASP A 325 1.55 12.84 43.36
CA ASP A 325 2.71 12.50 44.18
C ASP A 325 2.29 11.38 45.14
N LEU A 326 3.13 10.36 45.29
CA LEU A 326 2.92 9.18 46.11
C LEU A 326 2.83 9.58 47.60
N LYS A 327 1.65 10.09 48.05
CA LYS A 327 1.26 10.00 49.45
C LYS A 327 0.30 8.81 49.56
N ASP A 328 0.66 7.83 50.35
CA ASP A 328 0.03 6.52 50.49
C ASP A 328 -1.49 6.53 50.67
N ASP A 329 -2.08 7.60 51.21
CA ASP A 329 -3.49 7.72 51.49
C ASP A 329 -4.38 8.00 50.27
N VAL A 330 -3.82 8.57 49.19
CA VAL A 330 -4.57 8.93 47.98
C VAL A 330 -4.72 7.69 47.08
N VAL A 331 -3.71 6.87 47.01
CA VAL A 331 -3.72 5.66 46.18
C VAL A 331 -4.67 4.60 46.70
N LYS A 332 -4.81 4.49 48.02
CA LYS A 332 -5.72 3.53 48.68
C LYS A 332 -7.21 3.90 48.62
N LYS A 333 -7.53 5.14 48.29
CA LYS A 333 -8.92 5.65 48.21
C LYS A 333 -9.44 5.81 46.78
N SER A 334 -8.59 5.68 45.79
CA SER A 334 -8.98 5.80 44.38
C SER A 334 -9.76 4.57 43.93
N LYS A 335 -10.97 4.79 43.37
CA LYS A 335 -11.73 3.76 42.65
C LYS A 335 -11.25 3.57 41.20
N ASP A 336 -10.27 4.37 40.77
CA ASP A 336 -9.81 4.42 39.42
C ASP A 336 -8.71 3.38 39.17
N ASN A 337 -8.56 2.97 37.93
CA ASN A 337 -7.49 2.07 37.51
C ASN A 337 -6.15 2.83 37.52
N PHE A 338 -5.20 2.37 38.30
CA PHE A 338 -3.87 2.99 38.39
C PHE A 338 -2.74 1.97 38.33
N SER A 339 -1.57 2.46 37.92
CA SER A 339 -0.32 1.72 37.93
C SER A 339 0.82 2.60 38.41
N ILE A 340 1.78 2.01 39.14
CA ILE A 340 2.99 2.70 39.58
C ILE A 340 4.12 2.43 38.59
N TYR A 341 4.72 3.50 38.08
CA TYR A 341 5.85 3.45 37.16
C TYR A 341 7.01 4.31 37.64
N GLU A 342 8.23 4.05 37.14
CA GLU A 342 9.42 4.81 37.48
C GLU A 342 9.85 5.68 36.30
N GLU A 343 10.03 6.98 36.53
CA GLU A 343 10.52 7.94 35.52
C GLU A 343 11.58 8.85 36.16
N ALA A 344 12.78 8.89 35.57
CA ALA A 344 13.91 9.66 36.08
C ALA A 344 14.26 9.38 37.57
N GLY A 345 14.24 8.10 37.97
CA GLY A 345 14.53 7.65 39.34
C GLY A 345 13.45 8.00 40.39
N LYS A 346 12.29 8.49 39.96
CA LYS A 346 11.15 8.80 40.84
C LYS A 346 9.98 7.88 40.51
N LYS A 347 9.35 7.32 41.55
CA LYS A 347 8.11 6.56 41.41
C LYS A 347 6.94 7.54 41.16
N LYS A 348 6.16 7.29 40.13
CA LYS A 348 5.00 8.06 39.72
C LYS A 348 3.79 7.14 39.57
N VAL A 349 2.59 7.70 39.65
CA VAL A 349 1.31 6.99 39.47
C VAL A 349 0.71 7.41 38.14
N ALA A 350 0.32 6.46 37.33
CA ALA A 350 -0.50 6.68 36.12
C ALA A 350 -1.93 6.23 36.45
N ILE A 351 -2.89 7.12 36.24
CA ILE A 351 -4.32 6.83 36.37
C ILE A 351 -4.92 6.90 34.97
N ILE A 352 -5.72 5.92 34.61
CA ILE A 352 -6.42 5.88 33.34
C ILE A 352 -7.93 5.82 33.55
N ASN A 353 -8.66 6.46 32.64
CA ASN A 353 -10.10 6.39 32.58
C ASN A 353 -10.59 5.03 32.08
N ASP A 354 -11.90 4.76 32.17
CA ASP A 354 -12.48 3.50 31.72
C ASP A 354 -12.22 3.19 30.25
N GLU A 355 -12.26 4.21 29.37
CA GLU A 355 -12.00 4.04 27.94
C GLU A 355 -10.55 3.60 27.67
N LEU A 356 -9.57 4.28 28.26
CA LEU A 356 -8.17 3.91 28.13
C LEU A 356 -7.86 2.58 28.85
N ASN A 357 -8.58 2.27 29.92
CA ASN A 357 -8.49 0.97 30.58
C ASN A 357 -9.01 -0.16 29.68
N ASN A 358 -10.09 0.08 28.96
CA ASN A 358 -10.61 -0.88 27.99
C ASN A 358 -9.59 -1.13 26.86
N VAL A 359 -8.93 -0.09 26.35
CA VAL A 359 -7.84 -0.24 25.36
C VAL A 359 -6.66 -1.02 25.97
N ALA A 360 -6.31 -0.74 27.21
CA ALA A 360 -5.27 -1.46 27.92
C ALA A 360 -5.60 -2.95 28.05
N ALA A 361 -6.81 -3.29 28.49
CA ALA A 361 -7.28 -4.66 28.61
C ALA A 361 -7.28 -5.39 27.23
N PHE A 362 -7.70 -4.70 26.17
CA PHE A 362 -7.61 -5.22 24.80
C PHE A 362 -6.17 -5.56 24.40
N LEU A 363 -5.22 -4.65 24.63
CA LEU A 363 -3.81 -4.86 24.32
C LEU A 363 -3.19 -6.01 25.13
N MET A 364 -3.70 -6.27 26.35
CA MET A 364 -3.25 -7.44 27.15
C MET A 364 -3.78 -8.77 26.62
N ASP A 365 -4.93 -8.76 25.99
CA ASP A 365 -5.56 -9.99 25.45
C ASP A 365 -5.06 -10.36 24.03
N ILE A 366 -4.34 -9.49 23.34
CA ILE A 366 -3.76 -9.75 22.01
C ILE A 366 -2.28 -10.16 22.05
N PRO A 367 -1.75 -10.78 20.97
CA PRO A 367 -0.34 -11.17 20.89
C PRO A 367 0.61 -9.97 21.01
N LEU A 368 1.77 -10.22 21.61
CA LEU A 368 2.81 -9.24 21.87
C LEU A 368 3.24 -8.44 20.62
N GLU A 369 3.40 -9.12 19.50
CA GLU A 369 3.78 -8.54 18.21
C GLU A 369 2.77 -7.51 17.73
N MET A 370 1.49 -7.73 17.99
CA MET A 370 0.42 -6.79 17.65
C MET A 370 0.45 -5.54 18.53
N CYS A 371 0.80 -5.68 19.80
CA CYS A 371 0.98 -4.51 20.69
C CYS A 371 2.12 -3.61 20.19
N VAL A 372 3.24 -4.22 19.76
CA VAL A 372 4.37 -3.48 19.17
C VAL A 372 3.95 -2.77 17.87
N THR A 373 3.17 -3.45 17.03
CA THR A 373 2.65 -2.88 15.78
C THR A 373 1.67 -1.74 16.05
N PHE A 374 0.82 -1.86 17.05
CA PHE A 374 -0.09 -0.80 17.50
C PHE A 374 0.68 0.49 17.85
N VAL A 375 1.72 0.39 18.67
CA VAL A 375 2.54 1.54 19.08
C VAL A 375 3.29 2.14 17.88
N LYS A 376 3.88 1.31 17.01
CA LYS A 376 4.59 1.78 15.81
C LYS A 376 3.71 2.55 14.84
N ARG A 377 2.46 2.15 14.67
CA ARG A 377 1.51 2.82 13.77
C ARG A 377 1.14 4.23 14.23
N ASP A 378 1.01 4.43 15.52
CA ASP A 378 0.78 5.77 16.04
C ASP A 378 1.96 6.70 15.76
N LEU A 379 3.19 6.19 15.90
CA LEU A 379 4.41 6.93 15.58
C LEU A 379 4.51 7.30 14.10
N GLN A 380 4.09 6.43 13.18
CA GLN A 380 4.13 6.69 11.75
C GLN A 380 3.15 7.80 11.31
N LYS A 381 1.95 7.85 11.90
CA LYS A 381 0.97 8.91 11.60
C LYS A 381 1.44 10.32 11.95
N GLN A 382 2.37 10.47 12.88
CA GLN A 382 2.91 11.77 13.28
C GLN A 382 4.01 12.29 12.34
N HIS A 383 4.67 11.41 11.58
CA HIS A 383 5.73 11.82 10.65
C HIS A 383 5.22 12.48 9.35
N ASP A 384 3.95 12.27 8.99
CA ASP A 384 3.37 12.85 7.76
C ASP A 384 3.03 14.35 7.84
N GLY A 385 3.22 15.01 8.97
CA GLY A 385 2.70 16.38 9.19
C GLY A 385 3.64 17.44 9.77
N SER A 386 4.82 17.13 10.31
CA SER A 386 5.72 18.20 10.80
C SER A 386 7.18 17.78 10.89
N LYS A 387 8.03 18.47 10.13
CA LYS A 387 9.50 18.45 10.28
C LYS A 387 9.90 19.13 11.61
N LYS A 388 10.21 18.32 12.64
CA LYS A 388 11.19 18.71 13.66
C LYS A 388 11.99 17.46 14.03
N LYS A 389 13.29 17.50 13.74
CA LYS A 389 14.29 16.60 14.30
C LYS A 389 14.34 16.83 15.81
N ASP A 390 13.67 15.98 16.56
CA ASP A 390 13.95 15.79 17.97
C ASP A 390 13.78 14.29 18.22
N ASP A 391 14.83 13.64 18.73
CA ASP A 391 14.96 12.19 18.89
C ASP A 391 14.08 11.63 20.04
N THR A 392 13.08 12.37 20.48
CA THR A 392 12.08 11.91 21.44
C THR A 392 10.91 11.27 20.73
N ILE A 393 10.63 10.02 21.07
CA ILE A 393 9.46 9.28 20.58
C ILE A 393 8.19 10.04 20.97
N ASN A 394 7.60 10.78 20.02
CA ASN A 394 6.37 11.55 20.22
C ASN A 394 5.13 10.66 20.02
N MET A 395 4.77 9.88 21.03
CA MET A 395 3.45 9.23 21.07
C MET A 395 2.37 10.24 21.44
N ILE A 396 1.17 10.12 20.86
CA ILE A 396 0.03 10.92 21.33
C ILE A 396 -0.26 10.60 22.79
N MET A 397 -0.76 11.62 23.51
CA MET A 397 -0.91 11.56 24.97
C MET A 397 -1.70 10.32 25.45
N PRO A 398 -2.85 9.92 24.87
CA PRO A 398 -3.57 8.73 25.32
C PRO A 398 -2.74 7.44 25.22
N ILE A 399 -2.02 7.23 24.14
CA ILE A 399 -1.19 6.03 23.96
C ILE A 399 0.01 6.08 24.92
N ARG A 400 0.60 7.24 25.12
CA ARG A 400 1.66 7.44 26.12
C ARG A 400 1.17 7.13 27.53
N THR A 401 -0.05 7.51 27.88
CA THR A 401 -0.68 7.21 29.17
C THR A 401 -0.95 5.72 29.35
N ILE A 402 -1.51 5.07 28.33
CA ILE A 402 -1.69 3.61 28.31
C ILE A 402 -0.34 2.91 28.52
N MET A 403 0.71 3.35 27.82
CA MET A 403 2.05 2.77 27.95
C MET A 403 2.61 2.97 29.36
N ARG A 404 2.45 4.14 29.98
CA ARG A 404 2.86 4.39 31.38
C ARG A 404 2.12 3.52 32.37
N TYR A 405 0.82 3.31 32.16
CA TYR A 405 0.01 2.38 32.94
C TYR A 405 0.58 0.95 32.86
N PHE A 406 1.02 0.55 31.68
CA PHE A 406 1.59 -0.78 31.46
C PHE A 406 3.00 -0.95 31.99
N PHE A 407 3.79 0.09 32.20
CA PHE A 407 5.12 -0.02 32.82
C PHE A 407 5.09 -0.64 34.24
N GLY A 408 3.96 -0.59 34.90
CA GLY A 408 3.75 -1.33 36.15
C GLY A 408 3.48 -2.83 35.99
N HIS A 409 3.31 -3.34 34.75
CA HIS A 409 3.06 -4.74 34.47
C HIS A 409 4.26 -5.41 33.77
N GLU A 410 4.81 -6.45 34.40
CA GLU A 410 6.05 -7.14 33.98
C GLU A 410 6.02 -7.66 32.53
N LYS A 411 4.84 -8.11 32.07
CA LYS A 411 4.62 -8.61 30.70
C LYS A 411 4.91 -7.56 29.61
N LEU A 412 4.76 -6.28 29.90
CA LEU A 412 4.90 -5.18 28.95
C LEU A 412 6.22 -4.42 29.07
N LYS A 413 6.92 -4.56 30.18
CA LYS A 413 8.32 -4.12 30.31
C LYS A 413 9.21 -4.80 29.26
N ASN A 414 8.94 -6.08 28.98
CA ASN A 414 9.63 -6.85 27.93
C ASN A 414 9.27 -6.40 26.51
N ILE A 415 8.06 -5.88 26.26
CA ILE A 415 7.63 -5.38 24.93
C ILE A 415 8.42 -4.16 24.54
N LEU A 416 8.55 -3.20 25.44
CA LEU A 416 9.23 -1.94 25.17
C LEU A 416 10.74 -2.11 25.06
N ASN A 417 11.33 -3.00 25.85
CA ASN A 417 12.73 -3.35 25.74
C ASN A 417 13.04 -4.03 24.40
N ASN A 418 12.17 -4.90 23.90
CA ASN A 418 12.36 -5.54 22.60
C ASN A 418 12.09 -4.57 21.42
N ALA A 419 11.16 -3.64 21.54
CA ALA A 419 10.94 -2.59 20.54
C ALA A 419 12.13 -1.63 20.45
N ALA A 420 12.75 -1.27 21.56
CA ALA A 420 13.96 -0.42 21.62
C ALA A 420 15.19 -1.14 21.04
N VAL A 421 15.36 -2.44 21.27
CA VAL A 421 16.47 -3.25 20.73
C VAL A 421 16.37 -3.41 19.20
N HIS A 422 15.16 -3.44 18.61
CA HIS A 422 15.00 -3.46 17.16
C HIS A 422 15.30 -2.11 16.48
N GLN A 423 15.19 -0.98 17.17
CA GLN A 423 15.61 0.33 16.63
C GLN A 423 17.13 0.50 16.54
N THR A 424 17.90 -0.16 17.39
CA THR A 424 19.38 -0.12 17.39
C THR A 424 20.02 -1.01 16.32
N LYS A 425 19.26 -1.90 15.67
CA LYS A 425 19.75 -2.78 14.59
C LYS A 425 19.46 -2.28 13.17
N ILE A 426 18.82 -1.12 13.02
CA ILE A 426 18.53 -0.47 11.73
C ILE A 426 19.25 0.91 11.69
N LYS A 427 20.50 0.90 12.06
CA LYS A 427 21.45 1.99 11.74
C LYS A 427 22.57 1.43 10.87
#